data_c35274c71e20b6b1c94d854c61d1dec3
#
_entry.id   c35274c71e20b6b1c94d854c61d1dec3
#
_cell.length_a   1.000
_cell.length_b   1.000
_cell.length_c   1.000
_cell.angle_alpha   90.00
_cell.angle_beta   90.00
_cell.angle_gamma   90.00
#
_symmetry.space_group_name_H-M   'P 1'
#
loop_
_entity.id
_entity.type
_entity.pdbx_description
1 polymer ?
#
loop_
_entity_poly.entity_id
_entity_poly.type
_entity_poly.pdbx_seq_one_letter_code
_entity_poly.pdbx_strand_id
1 'polypeptide(L)'
;MEIDKRIEAARKSMKKHKVDAYIVTSSDYHQSEYIGGYFQGREYLSGFTGSAGILVIFNDEACLWTDGRYHIQAENQLKGSKIKLFKQGNIGVPTYKEYIVSKLAENSKIGIDAKILLSSDVNEILSKKKFKIVDFDLLAEVWKKRPDLAAEKIFILEDKYTGKSYKEKVKEIRASLKEKNADYNIISSLDDIAWIYNFRGDDVQHNPVGLSFTVISEKKASLYINEDKLTKEAKKYFKDNKVEIKGYFEFFEDIKKLKGNILVDFNKTSYAIYEAISKNNLINSMNPSTYLKSHKNKTETANTKEIHVQDGVAIVKFMYWLKNNYKKGNITEFSAEEKINSLREKIEGYIDLSFHTISAFGKNAAMMHYSAPEKNSTKIEDGVYLLDSGGTYLKGTTDITRTFFLGKVGKQEKIDNTLVLKGMLALSRAKFLFGATGTNLDILARQFLWNVGIDYKCGTGHGVGHILNVHEGPHGIRFQYNPQRLEVGMIVTNEPGAYIEGSHGIRIENELLVKEACETEHGKFLEFETITYAPIDLDGIVKSLLTKEEKEQLNTYHKEVYEKLKPYLTKAEQAFLKEYTKEI
;
A
#
# COMPACT_ATOMS: atom_id res chain seq x y z
N MET A 1 -11.76 9.56 29.45
CA MET A 1 -11.40 8.33 28.73
C MET A 1 -9.89 8.09 28.83
N GLU A 2 -9.43 6.88 28.53
CA GLU A 2 -7.99 6.59 28.59
C GLU A 2 -7.21 7.42 27.55
N ILE A 3 -7.77 7.62 26.37
CA ILE A 3 -7.24 8.50 25.32
C ILE A 3 -6.97 9.91 25.87
N ASP A 4 -7.93 10.52 26.58
CA ASP A 4 -7.74 11.87 27.12
C ASP A 4 -6.59 11.92 28.14
N LYS A 5 -6.39 10.84 28.92
CA LYS A 5 -5.25 10.74 29.86
C LYS A 5 -3.90 10.67 29.12
N ARG A 6 -3.86 9.95 27.96
CA ARG A 6 -2.66 9.87 27.12
C ARG A 6 -2.34 11.23 26.49
N ILE A 7 -3.34 11.96 26.01
CA ILE A 7 -3.17 13.33 25.49
C ILE A 7 -2.68 14.28 26.60
N GLU A 8 -3.23 14.19 27.82
CA GLU A 8 -2.74 14.99 28.94
C GLU A 8 -1.30 14.65 29.35
N ALA A 9 -0.90 13.36 29.29
CA ALA A 9 0.49 12.97 29.49
C ALA A 9 1.41 13.56 28.41
N ALA A 10 0.98 13.53 27.14
CA ALA A 10 1.70 14.16 26.05
C ALA A 10 1.88 15.66 26.26
N ARG A 11 0.84 16.38 26.68
CA ARG A 11 0.92 17.82 27.02
C ARG A 11 1.88 18.12 28.17
N LYS A 12 1.95 17.23 29.18
CA LYS A 12 2.95 17.38 30.27
C LYS A 12 4.39 17.27 29.73
N SER A 13 4.65 16.33 28.82
CA SER A 13 5.93 16.20 28.15
C SER A 13 6.23 17.43 27.27
N MET A 14 5.26 17.90 26.47
CA MET A 14 5.38 19.13 25.67
C MET A 14 5.76 20.34 26.53
N LYS A 15 5.15 20.49 27.71
CA LYS A 15 5.47 21.56 28.68
C LYS A 15 6.90 21.48 29.18
N LYS A 16 7.40 20.26 29.47
CA LYS A 16 8.78 20.02 29.89
C LYS A 16 9.77 20.49 28.82
N HIS A 17 9.47 20.19 27.54
CA HIS A 17 10.30 20.59 26.39
C HIS A 17 9.99 21.98 25.87
N LYS A 18 9.03 22.70 26.47
CA LYS A 18 8.62 24.08 26.10
C LYS A 18 8.21 24.18 24.65
N VAL A 19 7.42 23.25 24.15
CA VAL A 19 6.87 23.25 22.78
C VAL A 19 5.39 23.59 22.79
N ASP A 20 4.94 24.28 21.74
CA ASP A 20 3.57 24.79 21.60
C ASP A 20 2.65 23.80 20.88
N ALA A 21 3.25 22.96 20.04
CA ALA A 21 2.59 21.83 19.37
C ALA A 21 3.53 20.65 19.23
N TYR A 22 2.97 19.43 19.08
CA TYR A 22 3.73 18.23 18.74
C TYR A 22 3.02 17.45 17.63
N ILE A 23 3.79 17.02 16.60
CA ILE A 23 3.26 16.29 15.45
C ILE A 23 3.58 14.81 15.60
N VAL A 24 2.55 13.94 15.45
CA VAL A 24 2.68 12.48 15.46
C VAL A 24 2.06 11.93 14.19
N THR A 25 2.86 11.28 13.35
CA THR A 25 2.43 10.70 12.08
C THR A 25 2.23 9.18 12.18
N SER A 26 1.59 8.60 11.16
CA SER A 26 1.56 7.15 10.93
C SER A 26 2.77 6.79 10.06
N SER A 27 3.99 6.89 10.62
CA SER A 27 5.21 6.62 9.87
C SER A 27 6.29 6.04 10.78
N ASP A 28 7.31 5.45 10.18
CA ASP A 28 8.51 4.97 10.82
C ASP A 28 9.75 5.77 10.36
N TYR A 29 10.95 5.33 10.72
CA TYR A 29 12.21 5.97 10.29
C TYR A 29 12.47 5.83 8.77
N HIS A 30 11.69 5.00 8.08
CA HIS A 30 11.84 4.61 6.69
C HIS A 30 10.74 5.15 5.78
N GLN A 31 9.73 5.82 6.36
CA GLN A 31 8.53 6.31 5.67
C GLN A 31 7.71 5.17 5.05
N SER A 32 7.62 4.05 5.78
CA SER A 32 6.83 2.90 5.39
C SER A 32 5.33 3.19 5.54
N GLU A 33 4.50 2.57 4.71
CA GLU A 33 3.03 2.65 4.83
C GLU A 33 2.53 1.79 5.99
N TYR A 34 2.95 0.54 6.05
CA TYR A 34 2.76 -0.33 7.21
C TYR A 34 3.95 -0.19 8.15
N ILE A 35 3.67 -0.07 9.44
CA ILE A 35 4.69 0.22 10.46
C ILE A 35 4.66 -0.81 11.58
N GLY A 36 5.83 -1.17 12.07
CA GLY A 36 5.96 -2.06 13.23
C GLY A 36 5.39 -1.44 14.52
N GLY A 37 5.11 -2.30 15.51
CA GLY A 37 4.48 -1.90 16.77
C GLY A 37 5.18 -0.76 17.52
N TYR A 38 6.51 -0.66 17.43
CA TYR A 38 7.29 0.44 18.01
C TYR A 38 6.83 1.82 17.50
N PHE A 39 6.36 1.94 16.27
CA PHE A 39 6.01 3.19 15.61
C PHE A 39 4.52 3.54 15.68
N GLN A 40 3.67 2.72 16.29
CA GLN A 40 2.21 2.93 16.38
C GLN A 40 1.81 4.02 17.39
N GLY A 41 2.60 5.08 17.50
CA GLY A 41 2.40 6.17 18.46
C GLY A 41 1.14 6.98 18.25
N ARG A 42 0.74 7.23 16.99
CA ARG A 42 -0.52 7.92 16.66
C ARG A 42 -1.72 7.10 17.14
N GLU A 43 -1.70 5.79 16.90
CA GLU A 43 -2.75 4.88 17.38
C GLU A 43 -2.78 4.83 18.89
N TYR A 44 -1.64 4.67 19.56
CA TYR A 44 -1.54 4.70 21.01
C TYR A 44 -2.17 5.97 21.60
N LEU A 45 -1.86 7.15 21.05
CA LEU A 45 -2.35 8.42 21.60
C LEU A 45 -3.81 8.70 21.28
N SER A 46 -4.29 8.31 20.09
CA SER A 46 -5.63 8.68 19.61
C SER A 46 -6.67 7.57 19.70
N GLY A 47 -6.25 6.31 19.74
CA GLY A 47 -7.14 5.14 19.61
C GLY A 47 -7.66 4.93 18.19
N PHE A 48 -7.21 5.73 17.21
CA PHE A 48 -7.55 5.55 15.80
C PHE A 48 -6.60 4.54 15.15
N THR A 49 -7.12 3.45 14.59
CA THR A 49 -6.34 2.32 14.07
C THR A 49 -6.13 2.34 12.55
N GLY A 50 -6.72 3.30 11.81
CA GLY A 50 -6.51 3.42 10.36
C GLY A 50 -5.03 3.61 10.00
N SER A 51 -4.54 3.09 8.88
CA SER A 51 -3.11 3.14 8.53
C SER A 51 -2.60 4.56 8.21
N ALA A 52 -3.46 5.46 7.77
CA ALA A 52 -3.10 6.83 7.42
C ALA A 52 -3.75 7.87 8.33
N GLY A 53 -2.93 8.73 8.95
CA GLY A 53 -3.43 9.84 9.77
C GLY A 53 -2.30 10.61 10.45
N ILE A 54 -2.59 11.85 10.79
CA ILE A 54 -1.66 12.75 11.48
C ILE A 54 -2.37 13.33 12.69
N LEU A 55 -1.78 13.15 13.88
CA LEU A 55 -2.25 13.72 15.11
C LEU A 55 -1.37 14.92 15.46
N VAL A 56 -1.96 16.09 15.62
CA VAL A 56 -1.27 17.27 16.14
C VAL A 56 -1.85 17.61 17.51
N ILE A 57 -0.98 17.64 18.51
CA ILE A 57 -1.33 17.99 19.89
C ILE A 57 -0.86 19.41 20.14
N PHE A 58 -1.81 20.30 20.46
CA PHE A 58 -1.57 21.67 20.94
C PHE A 58 -1.75 21.74 22.46
N ASN A 59 -1.37 22.84 23.06
CA ASN A 59 -1.55 23.06 24.50
C ASN A 59 -3.02 23.03 24.93
N ASP A 60 -3.94 23.44 24.06
CA ASP A 60 -5.38 23.61 24.30
C ASP A 60 -6.26 22.58 23.62
N GLU A 61 -5.84 22.00 22.49
CA GLU A 61 -6.61 21.01 21.73
C GLU A 61 -5.73 19.88 21.16
N ALA A 62 -6.35 18.81 20.66
CA ALA A 62 -5.71 17.76 19.89
C ALA A 62 -6.56 17.50 18.64
N CYS A 63 -5.90 17.36 17.49
CA CYS A 63 -6.56 17.27 16.21
C CYS A 63 -6.00 16.10 15.39
N LEU A 64 -6.88 15.30 14.79
CA LEU A 64 -6.53 14.19 13.89
C LEU A 64 -6.97 14.51 12.48
N TRP A 65 -6.06 14.41 11.54
CA TRP A 65 -6.33 14.44 10.09
C TRP A 65 -6.25 13.04 9.54
N THR A 66 -7.22 12.64 8.70
CA THR A 66 -7.19 11.41 7.93
C THR A 66 -7.94 11.58 6.61
N ASP A 67 -7.63 10.77 5.61
CA ASP A 67 -8.22 10.85 4.27
C ASP A 67 -9.56 10.11 4.14
N GLY A 68 -10.17 10.19 2.95
CA GLY A 68 -11.53 9.70 2.70
C GLY A 68 -11.75 8.21 2.94
N ARG A 69 -10.69 7.39 2.90
CA ARG A 69 -10.77 5.95 3.17
C ARG A 69 -11.16 5.65 4.61
N TYR A 70 -10.85 6.56 5.54
CA TYR A 70 -10.98 6.37 6.99
C TYR A 70 -11.97 7.31 7.68
N HIS A 71 -12.69 8.19 6.98
CA HIS A 71 -13.55 9.18 7.63
C HIS A 71 -14.58 8.55 8.58
N ILE A 72 -15.27 7.48 8.12
CA ILE A 72 -16.29 6.77 8.92
C ILE A 72 -15.65 6.06 10.12
N GLN A 73 -14.52 5.39 9.91
CA GLN A 73 -13.81 4.68 10.96
C GLN A 73 -13.31 5.65 12.05
N ALA A 74 -12.70 6.78 11.63
CA ALA A 74 -12.20 7.78 12.56
C ALA A 74 -13.32 8.43 13.39
N GLU A 75 -14.48 8.75 12.81
CA GLU A 75 -15.63 9.24 13.54
C GLU A 75 -16.08 8.26 14.63
N ASN A 76 -16.17 6.98 14.29
CA ASN A 76 -16.57 5.95 15.23
C ASN A 76 -15.56 5.76 16.36
N GLN A 77 -14.27 5.71 16.04
CA GLN A 77 -13.20 5.42 16.99
C GLN A 77 -12.87 6.62 17.90
N LEU A 78 -13.01 7.85 17.40
CA LEU A 78 -12.79 9.06 18.18
C LEU A 78 -14.01 9.48 19.02
N LYS A 79 -15.15 8.82 18.86
CA LYS A 79 -16.39 9.14 19.56
C LYS A 79 -16.19 9.14 21.09
N GLY A 80 -16.53 10.26 21.72
CA GLY A 80 -16.37 10.45 23.16
C GLY A 80 -14.95 10.87 23.60
N SER A 81 -13.96 10.98 22.70
CA SER A 81 -12.68 11.63 22.99
C SER A 81 -12.77 13.15 22.77
N LYS A 82 -11.76 13.88 23.29
CA LYS A 82 -11.61 15.33 23.03
C LYS A 82 -10.79 15.63 21.78
N ILE A 83 -10.51 14.63 20.93
CA ILE A 83 -9.75 14.80 19.69
C ILE A 83 -10.71 15.27 18.60
N LYS A 84 -10.37 16.38 17.96
CA LYS A 84 -11.10 16.95 16.84
C LYS A 84 -10.71 16.26 15.54
N LEU A 85 -11.68 15.73 14.79
CA LEU A 85 -11.44 15.11 13.49
C LEU A 85 -11.49 16.15 12.36
N PHE A 86 -10.47 16.12 11.51
CA PHE A 86 -10.40 16.85 10.25
C PHE A 86 -10.45 15.84 9.08
N LYS A 87 -11.57 15.86 8.34
CA LYS A 87 -11.79 14.99 7.16
C LYS A 87 -11.05 15.54 5.96
N GLN A 88 -9.76 15.19 5.86
CA GLN A 88 -8.87 15.68 4.80
C GLN A 88 -9.41 15.35 3.40
N GLY A 89 -9.29 16.31 2.48
CA GLY A 89 -9.80 16.22 1.12
C GLY A 89 -11.22 16.75 0.94
N ASN A 90 -11.96 17.04 2.01
CA ASN A 90 -13.24 17.72 1.91
C ASN A 90 -13.04 19.24 1.72
N ILE A 91 -13.94 19.87 0.99
CA ILE A 91 -13.92 21.31 0.71
C ILE A 91 -13.92 22.10 2.03
N GLY A 92 -13.01 23.06 2.17
CA GLY A 92 -12.90 23.93 3.35
C GLY A 92 -12.16 23.31 4.55
N VAL A 93 -11.70 22.07 4.45
CA VAL A 93 -10.88 21.43 5.49
C VAL A 93 -9.40 21.74 5.25
N PRO A 94 -8.73 22.48 6.16
CA PRO A 94 -7.31 22.79 6.02
C PRO A 94 -6.46 21.53 6.24
N THR A 95 -5.31 21.46 5.58
CA THR A 95 -4.26 20.49 5.90
C THR A 95 -3.74 20.75 7.32
N TYR A 96 -3.13 19.75 7.95
CA TYR A 96 -2.51 19.91 9.26
C TYR A 96 -1.41 21.00 9.26
N LYS A 97 -0.69 21.14 8.14
CA LYS A 97 0.36 22.16 7.95
C LYS A 97 -0.24 23.56 7.92
N GLU A 98 -1.28 23.77 7.14
CA GLU A 98 -2.03 25.05 7.10
C GLU A 98 -2.63 25.41 8.47
N TYR A 99 -3.17 24.40 9.17
CA TYR A 99 -3.75 24.62 10.49
C TYR A 99 -2.69 25.03 11.53
N ILE A 100 -1.52 24.37 11.55
CA ILE A 100 -0.37 24.75 12.39
C ILE A 100 0.04 26.20 12.09
N VAL A 101 0.22 26.56 10.82
CA VAL A 101 0.63 27.90 10.40
C VAL A 101 -0.39 28.96 10.79
N SER A 102 -1.69 28.66 10.71
CA SER A 102 -2.76 29.59 11.09
C SER A 102 -2.88 29.77 12.61
N LYS A 103 -2.70 28.69 13.37
CA LYS A 103 -2.94 28.66 14.82
C LYS A 103 -1.76 29.18 15.64
N LEU A 104 -0.54 28.86 15.28
CA LEU A 104 0.63 29.19 16.08
C LEU A 104 1.19 30.59 15.74
N ALA A 105 1.66 31.31 16.75
CA ALA A 105 2.38 32.57 16.55
C ALA A 105 3.75 32.35 15.92
N GLU A 106 4.31 33.40 15.31
CA GLU A 106 5.69 33.39 14.82
C GLU A 106 6.69 33.09 15.96
N ASN A 107 7.74 32.34 15.64
CA ASN A 107 8.73 31.83 16.59
C ASN A 107 8.22 30.79 17.62
N SER A 108 6.98 30.33 17.50
CA SER A 108 6.51 29.18 18.29
C SER A 108 7.39 27.96 18.04
N LYS A 109 7.40 27.03 19.01
CA LYS A 109 8.20 25.81 18.99
C LYS A 109 7.33 24.62 18.64
N ILE A 110 7.73 23.88 17.63
CA ILE A 110 7.05 22.63 17.19
C ILE A 110 7.94 21.45 17.58
N GLY A 111 7.41 20.58 18.45
CA GLY A 111 8.05 19.30 18.80
C GLY A 111 7.79 18.24 17.73
N ILE A 112 8.82 17.49 17.41
CA ILE A 112 8.75 16.35 16.48
C ILE A 112 9.71 15.25 16.92
N ASP A 113 9.49 14.02 16.46
CA ASP A 113 10.58 13.04 16.30
C ASP A 113 11.17 13.22 14.90
N ALA A 114 12.35 13.82 14.82
CA ALA A 114 12.99 14.17 13.55
C ALA A 114 13.37 12.93 12.70
N LYS A 115 13.47 11.75 13.32
CA LYS A 115 13.72 10.49 12.61
C LYS A 115 12.47 9.96 11.90
N ILE A 116 11.25 10.40 12.34
CA ILE A 116 9.97 9.95 11.79
C ILE A 116 9.39 10.96 10.81
N LEU A 117 9.42 12.27 11.13
CA LEU A 117 8.74 13.27 10.31
C LEU A 117 9.50 13.53 9.00
N LEU A 118 8.75 13.57 7.89
CA LEU A 118 9.29 13.86 6.55
C LEU A 118 9.98 15.23 6.47
N SER A 119 11.11 15.27 5.79
CA SER A 119 11.86 16.51 5.54
C SER A 119 11.05 17.49 4.70
N SER A 120 10.32 17.02 3.70
CA SER A 120 9.44 17.85 2.87
C SER A 120 8.35 18.55 3.68
N ASP A 121 7.74 17.86 4.65
CA ASP A 121 6.68 18.43 5.48
C ASP A 121 7.21 19.51 6.43
N VAL A 122 8.34 19.25 7.09
CA VAL A 122 8.98 20.25 7.97
C VAL A 122 9.39 21.47 7.17
N ASN A 123 10.04 21.27 6.02
CA ASN A 123 10.48 22.38 5.17
C ASN A 123 9.30 23.19 4.62
N GLU A 124 8.17 22.55 4.29
CA GLU A 124 6.96 23.26 3.88
C GLU A 124 6.40 24.13 5.03
N ILE A 125 6.31 23.61 6.25
CA ILE A 125 5.87 24.37 7.42
C ILE A 125 6.80 25.59 7.66
N LEU A 126 8.12 25.36 7.64
CA LEU A 126 9.12 26.42 7.86
C LEU A 126 9.15 27.47 6.76
N SER A 127 8.79 27.12 5.52
CA SER A 127 8.70 28.06 4.40
C SER A 127 7.53 29.04 4.53
N LYS A 128 6.45 28.62 5.20
CA LYS A 128 5.23 29.45 5.38
C LYS A 128 5.30 30.41 6.56
N LYS A 129 6.04 30.03 7.63
CA LYS A 129 6.16 30.85 8.85
C LYS A 129 7.40 30.43 9.62
N LYS A 130 8.01 31.42 10.30
CA LYS A 130 9.21 31.17 11.11
C LYS A 130 8.85 30.45 12.40
N PHE A 131 9.22 29.16 12.49
CA PHE A 131 9.08 28.31 13.68
C PHE A 131 10.44 27.78 14.13
N LYS A 132 10.49 27.26 15.37
CA LYS A 132 11.64 26.54 15.90
C LYS A 132 11.26 25.06 16.05
N ILE A 133 12.02 24.19 15.42
CA ILE A 133 11.85 22.74 15.58
C ILE A 133 12.58 22.29 16.84
N VAL A 134 11.93 21.44 17.62
CA VAL A 134 12.51 20.80 18.82
C VAL A 134 12.40 19.29 18.62
N ASP A 135 13.52 18.63 18.45
CA ASP A 135 13.61 17.19 18.24
C ASP A 135 13.64 16.45 19.57
N PHE A 136 12.66 15.58 19.80
CA PHE A 136 12.63 14.62 20.91
C PHE A 136 11.57 13.55 20.69
N ASP A 137 11.81 12.33 21.20
CA ASP A 137 10.83 11.25 21.18
C ASP A 137 9.83 11.39 22.34
N LEU A 138 8.68 12.02 22.09
CA LEU A 138 7.59 12.17 23.05
C LEU A 138 7.07 10.82 23.52
N LEU A 139 7.01 9.83 22.64
CA LEU A 139 6.47 8.50 22.95
C LEU A 139 7.35 7.73 23.94
N ALA A 140 8.66 7.89 23.90
CA ALA A 140 9.56 7.32 24.89
C ALA A 140 9.25 7.80 26.34
N GLU A 141 8.74 9.03 26.48
CA GLU A 141 8.36 9.59 27.78
C GLU A 141 6.96 9.15 28.25
N VAL A 142 6.01 8.96 27.33
CA VAL A 142 4.58 8.76 27.68
C VAL A 142 4.07 7.34 27.47
N TRP A 143 4.73 6.54 26.64
CA TRP A 143 4.30 5.17 26.34
C TRP A 143 5.20 4.12 27.02
N LYS A 144 4.96 3.88 28.30
CA LYS A 144 5.79 3.01 29.16
C LYS A 144 5.90 1.56 28.67
N LYS A 145 4.90 1.06 27.95
CA LYS A 145 4.86 -0.31 27.39
C LYS A 145 5.01 -0.28 25.86
N ARG A 146 5.79 0.68 25.36
CA ARG A 146 6.09 0.72 23.91
C ARG A 146 6.83 -0.57 23.53
N PRO A 147 6.38 -1.27 22.47
CA PRO A 147 7.13 -2.42 21.95
C PRO A 147 8.56 -2.05 21.59
N ASP A 148 9.47 -3.02 21.62
CA ASP A 148 10.82 -2.85 21.10
C ASP A 148 10.83 -2.76 19.58
N LEU A 149 11.92 -2.26 18.98
CA LEU A 149 12.13 -2.33 17.55
C LEU A 149 12.18 -3.80 17.11
N ALA A 150 11.49 -4.13 16.03
CA ALA A 150 11.52 -5.46 15.46
C ALA A 150 12.96 -5.88 15.08
N ALA A 151 13.28 -7.14 15.33
CA ALA A 151 14.61 -7.71 15.10
C ALA A 151 14.54 -9.12 14.48
N GLU A 152 13.54 -9.34 13.60
CA GLU A 152 13.31 -10.61 12.95
C GLU A 152 14.45 -10.97 11.98
N LYS A 153 14.66 -12.26 11.76
CA LYS A 153 15.70 -12.73 10.85
C LYS A 153 15.38 -12.41 9.41
N ILE A 154 16.40 -12.04 8.65
CA ILE A 154 16.28 -11.91 7.20
C ILE A 154 16.71 -13.21 6.49
N PHE A 155 16.17 -13.41 5.29
CA PHE A 155 16.57 -14.48 4.38
C PHE A 155 16.88 -13.90 2.99
N ILE A 156 17.75 -14.59 2.25
CA ILE A 156 18.19 -14.18 0.90
C ILE A 156 17.30 -14.86 -0.14
N LEU A 157 16.83 -14.09 -1.13
CA LEU A 157 16.10 -14.61 -2.28
C LEU A 157 17.09 -15.13 -3.33
N GLU A 158 16.79 -16.29 -3.87
CA GLU A 158 17.52 -16.87 -5.00
C GLU A 158 17.20 -16.12 -6.33
N ASP A 159 18.14 -16.13 -7.26
CA ASP A 159 17.99 -15.46 -8.56
C ASP A 159 16.80 -15.99 -9.39
N LYS A 160 16.36 -17.24 -9.16
CA LYS A 160 15.14 -17.77 -9.79
C LYS A 160 13.86 -17.00 -9.43
N TYR A 161 13.87 -16.25 -8.32
CA TYR A 161 12.76 -15.38 -7.89
C TYR A 161 12.97 -13.93 -8.31
N THR A 162 14.20 -13.43 -8.22
CA THR A 162 14.52 -12.01 -8.43
C THR A 162 14.91 -11.65 -9.87
N GLY A 163 15.39 -12.62 -10.64
CA GLY A 163 15.83 -12.46 -12.03
C GLY A 163 17.03 -11.55 -12.25
N LYS A 164 17.50 -10.86 -11.20
CA LYS A 164 18.68 -9.98 -11.20
C LYS A 164 19.46 -10.14 -9.89
N SER A 165 20.77 -10.30 -10.02
CA SER A 165 21.68 -10.32 -8.88
C SER A 165 21.85 -8.93 -8.23
N TYR A 166 22.30 -8.89 -6.99
CA TYR A 166 22.72 -7.65 -6.30
C TYR A 166 23.70 -6.82 -7.14
N LYS A 167 24.69 -7.48 -7.76
CA LYS A 167 25.73 -6.78 -8.55
C LYS A 167 25.17 -6.05 -9.74
N GLU A 168 24.21 -6.65 -10.45
CA GLU A 168 23.52 -6.02 -11.57
C GLU A 168 22.71 -4.81 -11.12
N LYS A 169 21.93 -4.96 -10.05
CA LYS A 169 21.11 -3.87 -9.49
C LYS A 169 21.96 -2.67 -9.04
N VAL A 170 23.04 -2.91 -8.30
CA VAL A 170 23.94 -1.84 -7.86
C VAL A 170 24.69 -1.19 -9.03
N LYS A 171 25.01 -1.95 -10.08
CA LYS A 171 25.60 -1.39 -11.32
C LYS A 171 24.64 -0.39 -11.98
N GLU A 172 23.34 -0.72 -12.09
CA GLU A 172 22.32 0.17 -12.66
C GLU A 172 22.14 1.44 -11.79
N ILE A 173 22.10 1.29 -10.46
CA ILE A 173 22.02 2.42 -9.53
C ILE A 173 23.24 3.34 -9.70
N ARG A 174 24.46 2.78 -9.75
CA ARG A 174 25.69 3.56 -9.97
C ARG A 174 25.71 4.29 -11.31
N ALA A 175 25.16 3.69 -12.36
CA ALA A 175 25.01 4.38 -13.65
C ALA A 175 24.10 5.61 -13.49
N SER A 176 22.96 5.48 -12.81
CA SER A 176 22.07 6.62 -12.53
C SER A 176 22.72 7.68 -11.65
N LEU A 177 23.56 7.31 -10.68
CA LEU A 177 24.30 8.27 -9.87
C LEU A 177 25.27 9.08 -10.73
N LYS A 178 25.98 8.42 -11.64
CA LYS A 178 26.90 9.08 -12.56
C LYS A 178 26.20 10.07 -13.49
N GLU A 179 25.05 9.69 -14.05
CA GLU A 179 24.22 10.56 -14.90
C GLU A 179 23.74 11.81 -14.15
N LYS A 180 23.44 11.67 -12.86
CA LYS A 180 22.99 12.77 -11.99
C LYS A 180 24.14 13.53 -11.32
N ASN A 181 25.41 13.18 -11.61
CA ASN A 181 26.60 13.74 -10.95
C ASN A 181 26.53 13.64 -9.42
N ALA A 182 26.04 12.50 -8.90
CA ALA A 182 25.94 12.23 -7.47
C ALA A 182 27.08 11.32 -7.00
N ASP A 183 27.72 11.68 -5.88
CA ASP A 183 28.76 10.88 -5.24
C ASP A 183 28.19 9.77 -4.37
N TYR A 184 26.99 10.03 -3.80
CA TYR A 184 26.30 9.11 -2.88
C TYR A 184 24.80 9.09 -3.18
N ASN A 185 24.18 7.93 -2.94
CA ASN A 185 22.74 7.80 -2.76
C ASN A 185 22.46 7.31 -1.34
N ILE A 186 21.69 8.05 -0.59
CA ILE A 186 21.17 7.65 0.71
C ILE A 186 19.75 7.14 0.50
N ILE A 187 19.50 5.89 0.93
CA ILE A 187 18.20 5.23 0.78
C ILE A 187 17.73 4.79 2.17
N SER A 188 16.56 5.26 2.55
CA SER A 188 15.86 4.87 3.78
C SER A 188 14.68 3.94 3.52
N SER A 189 14.10 3.92 2.33
CA SER A 189 12.93 3.10 2.00
C SER A 189 13.25 1.60 2.05
N LEU A 190 12.53 0.86 2.89
CA LEU A 190 12.81 -0.56 3.17
C LEU A 190 12.65 -1.45 1.95
N ASP A 191 11.61 -1.19 1.13
CA ASP A 191 11.36 -1.93 -0.11
C ASP A 191 12.50 -1.78 -1.11
N ASP A 192 13.03 -0.56 -1.25
CA ASP A 192 14.18 -0.28 -2.12
C ASP A 192 15.41 -1.06 -1.65
N ILE A 193 15.68 -1.05 -0.34
CA ILE A 193 16.82 -1.75 0.26
C ILE A 193 16.68 -3.26 0.10
N ALA A 194 15.52 -3.81 0.45
CA ALA A 194 15.22 -5.24 0.31
C ALA A 194 15.34 -5.71 -1.15
N TRP A 195 14.88 -4.88 -2.12
CA TRP A 195 15.03 -5.16 -3.54
C TRP A 195 16.50 -5.12 -3.98
N ILE A 196 17.26 -4.09 -3.59
CA ILE A 196 18.68 -3.92 -3.97
C ILE A 196 19.49 -5.15 -3.53
N TYR A 197 19.34 -5.54 -2.27
CA TYR A 197 20.18 -6.58 -1.65
C TYR A 197 19.60 -8.00 -1.77
N ASN A 198 18.47 -8.19 -2.45
CA ASN A 198 17.80 -9.48 -2.60
C ASN A 198 17.53 -10.19 -1.27
N PHE A 199 17.21 -9.46 -0.20
CA PHE A 199 16.77 -10.07 1.03
C PHE A 199 15.31 -9.76 1.35
N ARG A 200 14.70 -10.58 2.20
CA ARG A 200 13.39 -10.34 2.81
C ARG A 200 13.48 -10.57 4.31
N GLY A 201 12.55 -10.01 5.06
CA GLY A 201 12.46 -10.12 6.51
C GLY A 201 11.03 -10.01 6.98
N ASP A 202 10.81 -9.92 8.29
CA ASP A 202 9.47 -9.90 8.90
C ASP A 202 9.37 -8.81 10.00
N ASP A 203 9.99 -7.66 9.77
CA ASP A 203 9.94 -6.55 10.73
C ASP A 203 8.68 -5.70 10.63
N VAL A 204 8.01 -5.77 9.50
CA VAL A 204 6.80 -5.02 9.18
C VAL A 204 5.71 -5.98 8.75
N GLN A 205 4.59 -5.96 9.46
CA GLN A 205 3.44 -6.79 9.13
C GLN A 205 3.00 -6.56 7.68
N HIS A 206 2.74 -7.63 6.94
CA HIS A 206 2.30 -7.64 5.54
C HIS A 206 3.29 -7.05 4.52
N ASN A 207 4.50 -6.71 4.95
CA ASN A 207 5.56 -6.28 4.04
C ASN A 207 6.87 -7.00 4.40
N PRO A 208 7.39 -7.92 3.57
CA PRO A 208 8.51 -8.78 3.93
C PRO A 208 9.86 -8.05 3.87
N VAL A 209 10.05 -7.06 4.73
CA VAL A 209 11.25 -6.21 4.78
C VAL A 209 11.94 -6.28 6.14
N GLY A 210 13.20 -5.91 6.18
CA GLY A 210 13.98 -5.78 7.42
C GLY A 210 14.42 -4.34 7.64
N LEU A 211 14.24 -3.81 8.86
CA LEU A 211 14.67 -2.46 9.24
C LEU A 211 16.16 -2.26 8.93
N SER A 212 16.44 -1.37 7.99
CA SER A 212 17.80 -1.11 7.50
C SER A 212 17.89 0.22 6.76
N PHE A 213 19.11 0.77 6.68
CA PHE A 213 19.45 1.91 5.83
C PHE A 213 20.57 1.51 4.89
N THR A 214 20.75 2.23 3.79
CA THR A 214 21.91 2.02 2.93
C THR A 214 22.45 3.34 2.37
N VAL A 215 23.79 3.35 2.20
CA VAL A 215 24.52 4.40 1.48
C VAL A 215 25.30 3.73 0.36
N ILE A 216 25.01 4.13 -0.88
CA ILE A 216 25.67 3.60 -2.07
C ILE A 216 26.51 4.72 -2.68
N SER A 217 27.79 4.44 -2.92
CA SER A 217 28.70 5.29 -3.69
C SER A 217 29.24 4.55 -4.90
N GLU A 218 30.06 5.23 -5.70
CA GLU A 218 30.72 4.63 -6.87
C GLU A 218 31.42 3.30 -6.53
N LYS A 219 32.11 3.25 -5.37
CA LYS A 219 32.97 2.11 -5.00
C LYS A 219 32.41 1.23 -3.87
N LYS A 220 31.60 1.80 -2.99
CA LYS A 220 31.12 1.10 -1.78
C LYS A 220 29.59 1.04 -1.75
N ALA A 221 29.10 0.04 -1.05
CA ALA A 221 27.72 -0.05 -0.60
C ALA A 221 27.75 -0.49 0.87
N SER A 222 27.20 0.35 1.75
CA SER A 222 27.15 0.09 3.19
C SER A 222 25.69 -0.16 3.58
N LEU A 223 25.42 -1.31 4.16
CA LEU A 223 24.12 -1.69 4.70
C LEU A 223 24.15 -1.54 6.22
N TYR A 224 23.28 -0.70 6.75
CA TYR A 224 23.12 -0.47 8.19
C TYR A 224 21.93 -1.27 8.69
N ILE A 225 22.20 -2.31 9.46
CA ILE A 225 21.20 -3.27 9.92
C ILE A 225 21.60 -3.81 11.30
N ASN A 226 20.63 -4.19 12.12
CA ASN A 226 20.94 -4.91 13.35
C ASN A 226 21.54 -6.28 13.01
N GLU A 227 22.77 -6.55 13.47
CA GLU A 227 23.48 -7.80 13.17
C GLU A 227 22.75 -9.05 13.66
N ASP A 228 21.92 -8.94 14.69
CA ASP A 228 21.11 -10.05 15.17
C ASP A 228 20.13 -10.58 14.13
N LYS A 229 19.77 -9.78 13.12
CA LYS A 229 18.92 -10.20 12.00
C LYS A 229 19.64 -11.10 11.00
N LEU A 230 20.97 -11.09 10.98
CA LEU A 230 21.75 -11.75 9.96
C LEU A 230 21.95 -13.24 10.26
N THR A 231 21.36 -14.10 9.44
CA THR A 231 21.66 -15.52 9.41
C THR A 231 23.10 -15.78 8.95
N LYS A 232 23.63 -16.99 9.16
CA LYS A 232 24.94 -17.38 8.63
C LYS A 232 24.99 -17.24 7.10
N GLU A 233 23.91 -17.58 6.43
CA GLU A 233 23.77 -17.47 4.98
C GLU A 233 23.78 -16.00 4.54
N ALA A 234 23.00 -15.13 5.19
CA ALA A 234 22.99 -13.69 4.91
C ALA A 234 24.37 -13.06 5.12
N LYS A 235 25.07 -13.37 6.22
CA LYS A 235 26.44 -12.90 6.46
C LYS A 235 27.40 -13.33 5.35
N LYS A 236 27.32 -14.59 4.92
CA LYS A 236 28.12 -15.11 3.80
C LYS A 236 27.79 -14.37 2.50
N TYR A 237 26.50 -14.23 2.17
CA TYR A 237 26.04 -13.54 0.97
C TYR A 237 26.56 -12.10 0.89
N PHE A 238 26.43 -11.31 1.96
CA PHE A 238 26.92 -9.94 1.98
C PHE A 238 28.45 -9.86 1.86
N LYS A 239 29.17 -10.76 2.53
CA LYS A 239 30.65 -10.86 2.40
C LYS A 239 31.08 -11.16 0.96
N ASP A 240 30.46 -12.15 0.30
CA ASP A 240 30.77 -12.56 -1.08
C ASP A 240 30.46 -11.44 -2.09
N ASN A 241 29.50 -10.58 -1.76
CA ASN A 241 29.11 -9.41 -2.54
C ASN A 241 29.83 -8.11 -2.14
N LYS A 242 30.77 -8.18 -1.19
CA LYS A 242 31.55 -7.00 -0.70
C LYS A 242 30.67 -5.87 -0.16
N VAL A 243 29.54 -6.22 0.47
CA VAL A 243 28.67 -5.28 1.16
C VAL A 243 29.28 -5.02 2.55
N GLU A 244 29.46 -3.74 2.88
CA GLU A 244 29.90 -3.34 4.22
C GLU A 244 28.71 -3.34 5.18
N ILE A 245 28.73 -4.21 6.19
CA ILE A 245 27.68 -4.28 7.22
C ILE A 245 28.06 -3.39 8.39
N LYS A 246 27.12 -2.58 8.87
CA LYS A 246 27.25 -1.68 10.01
C LYS A 246 26.02 -1.73 10.92
N GLY A 247 26.17 -1.30 12.16
CA GLY A 247 25.08 -1.21 13.11
C GLY A 247 23.98 -0.23 12.67
N TYR A 248 22.72 -0.60 12.87
CA TYR A 248 21.56 0.13 12.39
C TYR A 248 21.60 1.64 12.74
N PHE A 249 21.90 1.99 13.98
CA PHE A 249 21.95 3.38 14.42
C PHE A 249 23.25 4.12 14.07
N GLU A 250 24.33 3.41 13.67
CA GLU A 250 25.55 4.05 13.19
C GLU A 250 25.30 4.89 11.94
N PHE A 251 24.23 4.58 11.21
CA PHE A 251 23.81 5.31 10.02
C PHE A 251 23.73 6.82 10.25
N PHE A 252 23.07 7.27 11.31
CA PHE A 252 22.88 8.71 11.58
C PHE A 252 24.18 9.45 11.89
N GLU A 253 25.19 8.75 12.41
CA GLU A 253 26.51 9.35 12.65
C GLU A 253 27.40 9.33 11.41
N ASP A 254 27.28 8.29 10.61
CA ASP A 254 28.11 8.14 9.41
C ASP A 254 27.71 9.11 8.29
N ILE A 255 26.42 9.34 8.08
CA ILE A 255 25.97 10.28 7.04
C ILE A 255 26.42 11.71 7.31
N LYS A 256 26.64 12.13 8.55
CA LYS A 256 27.21 13.43 8.93
C LYS A 256 28.62 13.65 8.39
N LYS A 257 29.36 12.57 8.11
CA LYS A 257 30.75 12.58 7.63
C LYS A 257 30.84 12.67 6.10
N LEU A 258 29.73 12.47 5.39
CA LEU A 258 29.69 12.53 3.93
C LEU A 258 29.96 13.94 3.43
N LYS A 259 30.67 14.04 2.31
CA LYS A 259 30.96 15.32 1.63
C LYS A 259 30.83 15.12 0.12
N GLY A 260 30.11 15.99 -0.55
CA GLY A 260 29.93 15.97 -2.00
C GLY A 260 28.47 16.09 -2.42
N ASN A 261 28.16 15.55 -3.58
CA ASN A 261 26.83 15.55 -4.16
C ASN A 261 26.05 14.33 -3.66
N ILE A 262 24.98 14.55 -2.90
CA ILE A 262 24.19 13.47 -2.30
C ILE A 262 22.82 13.43 -2.95
N LEU A 263 22.51 12.32 -3.63
CA LEU A 263 21.17 12.03 -4.12
C LEU A 263 20.33 11.48 -2.96
N VAL A 264 19.18 12.08 -2.75
CA VAL A 264 18.24 11.72 -1.70
C VAL A 264 16.81 12.09 -2.12
N ASP A 265 15.85 11.23 -1.84
CA ASP A 265 14.44 11.50 -2.10
C ASP A 265 13.79 12.16 -0.88
N PHE A 266 13.49 13.46 -0.96
CA PHE A 266 12.88 14.20 0.17
C PHE A 266 11.48 13.69 0.54
N ASN A 267 10.79 12.98 -0.36
CA ASN A 267 9.50 12.35 -0.07
C ASN A 267 9.63 11.00 0.65
N LYS A 268 10.86 10.52 0.84
CA LYS A 268 11.18 9.26 1.55
C LYS A 268 12.22 9.47 2.66
N THR A 269 12.59 10.71 2.94
CA THR A 269 13.69 11.05 3.85
C THR A 269 13.17 11.78 5.07
N SER A 270 13.51 11.29 6.26
CA SER A 270 13.19 11.95 7.52
C SER A 270 13.97 13.26 7.70
N TYR A 271 13.44 14.14 8.56
CA TYR A 271 14.08 15.43 8.84
C TYR A 271 15.47 15.28 9.49
N ALA A 272 15.65 14.24 10.34
CA ALA A 272 16.96 13.94 10.92
C ALA A 272 18.04 13.60 9.87
N ILE A 273 17.67 12.86 8.82
CA ILE A 273 18.60 12.57 7.71
C ILE A 273 18.90 13.87 6.96
N TYR A 274 17.86 14.65 6.61
CA TYR A 274 18.04 15.93 5.91
C TYR A 274 18.96 16.88 6.66
N GLU A 275 18.75 17.10 7.95
CA GLU A 275 19.62 17.96 8.77
C GLU A 275 21.07 17.46 8.82
N ALA A 276 21.26 16.14 8.97
CA ALA A 276 22.59 15.53 9.04
C ALA A 276 23.44 15.79 7.78
N ILE A 277 22.79 15.89 6.61
CA ILE A 277 23.47 16.07 5.31
C ILE A 277 23.31 17.47 4.70
N SER A 278 22.58 18.38 5.35
CA SER A 278 22.17 19.69 4.82
C SER A 278 23.34 20.61 4.38
N LYS A 279 24.56 20.34 4.85
CA LYS A 279 25.77 21.08 4.47
C LYS A 279 26.37 20.62 3.13
N ASN A 280 25.85 19.58 2.53
CA ASN A 280 26.27 19.03 1.25
C ASN A 280 25.46 19.63 0.10
N ASN A 281 25.88 19.34 -1.13
CA ASN A 281 25.06 19.61 -2.31
C ASN A 281 24.02 18.49 -2.45
N LEU A 282 22.75 18.80 -2.16
CA LEU A 282 21.67 17.81 -2.17
C LEU A 282 20.98 17.79 -3.54
N ILE A 283 20.91 16.60 -4.12
CA ILE A 283 20.16 16.32 -5.34
C ILE A 283 18.85 15.66 -4.93
N ASN A 284 17.77 16.46 -4.82
CA ASN A 284 16.45 15.93 -4.53
C ASN A 284 15.89 15.22 -5.76
N SER A 285 15.86 13.90 -5.72
CA SER A 285 15.37 13.07 -6.82
C SER A 285 14.89 11.74 -6.26
N MET A 286 13.86 11.17 -6.89
CA MET A 286 13.44 9.80 -6.62
C MET A 286 14.64 8.85 -6.67
N ASN A 287 14.72 7.91 -5.72
CA ASN A 287 15.77 6.90 -5.69
C ASN A 287 15.76 6.09 -7.00
N PRO A 288 16.92 5.87 -7.63
CA PRO A 288 17.01 5.01 -8.81
C PRO A 288 16.38 3.63 -8.61
N SER A 289 16.55 3.06 -7.41
CA SER A 289 15.95 1.77 -7.04
C SER A 289 14.43 1.76 -7.12
N THR A 290 13.75 2.84 -6.72
CA THR A 290 12.28 2.96 -6.79
C THR A 290 11.79 2.83 -8.24
N TYR A 291 12.47 3.51 -9.17
CA TYR A 291 12.13 3.40 -10.60
C TYR A 291 12.47 2.01 -11.17
N LEU A 292 13.68 1.50 -10.88
CA LEU A 292 14.15 0.22 -11.43
C LEU A 292 13.28 -0.96 -10.97
N LYS A 293 12.87 -1.03 -9.69
CA LYS A 293 12.05 -2.11 -9.18
C LYS A 293 10.60 -2.08 -9.66
N SER A 294 10.10 -0.92 -10.06
CA SER A 294 8.75 -0.81 -10.64
C SER A 294 8.61 -1.51 -11.99
N HIS A 295 9.72 -1.70 -12.71
CA HIS A 295 9.80 -2.42 -13.98
C HIS A 295 10.16 -3.89 -13.75
N LYS A 296 9.15 -4.74 -13.66
CA LYS A 296 9.34 -6.17 -13.42
C LYS A 296 10.08 -6.80 -14.62
N ASN A 297 11.18 -7.48 -14.33
CA ASN A 297 11.93 -8.22 -15.33
C ASN A 297 11.16 -9.48 -15.76
N LYS A 298 11.68 -10.21 -16.76
CA LYS A 298 11.02 -11.40 -17.32
C LYS A 298 10.77 -12.49 -16.27
N THR A 299 11.72 -12.69 -15.35
CA THR A 299 11.60 -13.69 -14.27
C THR A 299 10.54 -13.27 -13.27
N GLU A 300 10.57 -12.03 -12.79
CA GLU A 300 9.57 -11.48 -11.87
C GLU A 300 8.17 -11.54 -12.49
N THR A 301 8.02 -11.15 -13.76
CA THR A 301 6.75 -11.22 -14.49
C THR A 301 6.22 -12.65 -14.62
N ALA A 302 7.09 -13.61 -14.97
CA ALA A 302 6.68 -15.01 -15.11
C ALA A 302 6.24 -15.61 -13.76
N ASN A 303 7.01 -15.36 -12.70
CA ASN A 303 6.69 -15.78 -11.33
C ASN A 303 5.37 -15.17 -10.85
N THR A 304 5.15 -13.87 -11.09
CA THR A 304 3.91 -13.18 -10.69
C THR A 304 2.70 -13.79 -11.40
N LYS A 305 2.77 -14.05 -12.71
CA LYS A 305 1.68 -14.71 -13.44
C LYS A 305 1.39 -16.12 -12.92
N GLU A 306 2.42 -16.87 -12.54
CA GLU A 306 2.25 -18.21 -11.99
C GLU A 306 1.55 -18.18 -10.64
N ILE A 307 1.94 -17.27 -9.74
CA ILE A 307 1.33 -17.19 -8.41
C ILE A 307 -0.11 -16.69 -8.47
N HIS A 308 -0.47 -15.84 -9.41
CA HIS A 308 -1.85 -15.40 -9.63
C HIS A 308 -2.79 -16.55 -10.03
N VAL A 309 -2.28 -17.60 -10.69
CA VAL A 309 -3.07 -18.82 -10.94
C VAL A 309 -3.37 -19.54 -9.63
N GLN A 310 -2.37 -19.72 -8.76
CA GLN A 310 -2.56 -20.42 -7.48
C GLN A 310 -3.46 -19.62 -6.52
N ASP A 311 -3.29 -18.31 -6.47
CA ASP A 311 -4.13 -17.42 -5.66
C ASP A 311 -5.58 -17.38 -6.19
N GLY A 312 -5.76 -17.38 -7.51
CA GLY A 312 -7.08 -17.52 -8.13
C GLY A 312 -7.80 -18.82 -7.78
N VAL A 313 -7.05 -19.92 -7.63
CA VAL A 313 -7.61 -21.20 -7.12
C VAL A 313 -8.12 -21.02 -5.69
N ALA A 314 -7.41 -20.29 -4.82
CA ALA A 314 -7.90 -20.01 -3.46
C ALA A 314 -9.20 -19.21 -3.48
N ILE A 315 -9.32 -18.21 -4.35
CA ILE A 315 -10.56 -17.41 -4.53
C ILE A 315 -11.72 -18.30 -5.00
N VAL A 316 -11.50 -19.20 -5.97
CA VAL A 316 -12.57 -20.12 -6.43
C VAL A 316 -13.02 -21.07 -5.32
N LYS A 317 -12.09 -21.64 -4.57
CA LYS A 317 -12.40 -22.51 -3.42
C LYS A 317 -13.16 -21.76 -2.33
N PHE A 318 -12.77 -20.51 -2.07
CA PHE A 318 -13.48 -19.64 -1.14
C PHE A 318 -14.91 -19.34 -1.64
N MET A 319 -15.08 -18.91 -2.88
CA MET A 319 -16.39 -18.62 -3.47
C MET A 319 -17.31 -19.85 -3.44
N TYR A 320 -16.77 -21.02 -3.81
CA TYR A 320 -17.47 -22.30 -3.71
C TYR A 320 -17.94 -22.58 -2.29
N TRP A 321 -17.04 -22.45 -1.31
CA TRP A 321 -17.36 -22.66 0.09
C TRP A 321 -18.42 -21.66 0.59
N LEU A 322 -18.25 -20.37 0.31
CA LEU A 322 -19.15 -19.31 0.77
C LEU A 322 -20.58 -19.52 0.24
N LYS A 323 -20.73 -19.64 -1.08
CA LYS A 323 -22.05 -19.77 -1.73
C LYS A 323 -22.80 -21.05 -1.33
N ASN A 324 -22.10 -22.14 -0.96
CA ASN A 324 -22.72 -23.38 -0.51
C ASN A 324 -23.03 -23.44 1.00
N ASN A 325 -22.50 -22.50 1.80
CA ASN A 325 -22.60 -22.61 3.26
C ASN A 325 -23.20 -21.39 3.96
N TYR A 326 -23.26 -20.20 3.36
CA TYR A 326 -23.70 -18.98 4.05
C TYR A 326 -25.12 -19.11 4.65
N LYS A 327 -26.06 -19.84 4.00
CA LYS A 327 -27.40 -20.09 4.50
C LYS A 327 -27.47 -20.93 5.78
N LYS A 328 -26.39 -21.60 6.17
CA LYS A 328 -26.31 -22.32 7.44
C LYS A 328 -26.26 -21.42 8.67
N GLY A 329 -26.11 -20.08 8.46
CA GLY A 329 -26.29 -19.04 9.46
C GLY A 329 -25.14 -18.88 10.49
N ASN A 330 -23.98 -19.51 10.27
CA ASN A 330 -22.86 -19.49 11.18
C ASN A 330 -21.57 -18.87 10.59
N ILE A 331 -21.64 -18.34 9.37
CA ILE A 331 -20.51 -17.63 8.75
C ILE A 331 -20.61 -16.16 9.11
N THR A 332 -19.52 -15.59 9.61
CA THR A 332 -19.34 -14.17 9.90
C THR A 332 -18.27 -13.59 8.99
N GLU A 333 -18.16 -12.25 8.92
CA GLU A 333 -17.08 -11.56 8.22
C GLU A 333 -15.71 -12.09 8.67
N PHE A 334 -15.49 -12.22 9.99
CA PHE A 334 -14.22 -12.72 10.54
C PHE A 334 -13.96 -14.18 10.16
N SER A 335 -14.95 -15.08 10.28
CA SER A 335 -14.75 -16.48 9.89
C SER A 335 -14.57 -16.67 8.38
N ALA A 336 -15.08 -15.74 7.56
CA ALA A 336 -14.84 -15.72 6.12
C ALA A 336 -13.41 -15.24 5.79
N GLU A 337 -12.92 -14.23 6.53
CA GLU A 337 -11.53 -13.80 6.49
C GLU A 337 -10.57 -14.95 6.84
N GLU A 338 -10.76 -15.61 7.98
CA GLU A 338 -9.96 -16.79 8.36
C GLU A 338 -9.97 -17.87 7.29
N LYS A 339 -11.12 -18.06 6.64
CA LYS A 339 -11.28 -19.07 5.60
C LYS A 339 -10.41 -18.81 4.39
N ILE A 340 -10.41 -17.60 3.84
CA ILE A 340 -9.57 -17.27 2.69
C ILE A 340 -8.08 -17.28 3.06
N ASN A 341 -7.72 -16.75 4.22
CA ASN A 341 -6.35 -16.76 4.73
C ASN A 341 -5.83 -18.21 4.83
N SER A 342 -6.62 -19.11 5.42
CA SER A 342 -6.25 -20.54 5.52
C SER A 342 -6.13 -21.27 4.18
N LEU A 343 -6.72 -20.76 3.11
CA LEU A 343 -6.55 -21.31 1.76
C LEU A 343 -5.23 -20.83 1.13
N ARG A 344 -4.84 -19.57 1.38
CA ARG A 344 -3.58 -19.00 0.92
C ARG A 344 -2.36 -19.56 1.62
N GLU A 345 -2.42 -19.78 2.93
CA GLU A 345 -1.36 -20.42 3.73
C GLU A 345 -0.91 -21.78 3.19
N LYS A 346 -1.78 -22.47 2.43
CA LYS A 346 -1.47 -23.77 1.83
C LYS A 346 -0.79 -23.69 0.47
N ILE A 347 -0.66 -22.50 -0.09
CA ILE A 347 0.02 -22.30 -1.38
C ILE A 347 1.53 -22.38 -1.15
N GLU A 348 2.22 -23.12 -1.99
CA GLU A 348 3.68 -23.27 -1.90
C GLU A 348 4.39 -21.93 -1.98
N GLY A 349 5.30 -21.69 -1.04
CA GLY A 349 6.06 -20.44 -0.96
C GLY A 349 5.30 -19.28 -0.34
N TYR A 350 4.17 -19.53 0.35
CA TYR A 350 3.49 -18.50 1.14
C TYR A 350 4.42 -17.93 2.21
N ILE A 351 4.43 -16.60 2.34
CA ILE A 351 5.23 -15.86 3.32
C ILE A 351 4.29 -15.21 4.36
N ASP A 352 3.36 -14.39 3.90
CA ASP A 352 2.37 -13.67 4.73
C ASP A 352 1.20 -13.22 3.85
N LEU A 353 0.18 -12.64 4.44
CA LEU A 353 -0.79 -11.80 3.71
C LEU A 353 -0.06 -10.59 3.10
N SER A 354 -0.53 -10.09 1.96
CA SER A 354 0.01 -8.86 1.37
C SER A 354 -0.53 -7.59 2.04
N PHE A 355 -1.68 -7.73 2.72
CA PHE A 355 -2.32 -6.72 3.59
C PHE A 355 -3.39 -7.41 4.45
N HIS A 356 -3.91 -6.69 5.44
CA HIS A 356 -4.99 -7.20 6.27
C HIS A 356 -6.25 -7.42 5.41
N THR A 357 -6.74 -8.65 5.37
CA THR A 357 -7.91 -9.04 4.56
C THR A 357 -9.13 -8.20 4.92
N ILE A 358 -9.78 -7.62 3.93
CA ILE A 358 -11.04 -6.89 4.06
C ILE A 358 -12.19 -7.85 3.74
N SER A 359 -12.90 -8.25 4.78
CA SER A 359 -14.05 -9.15 4.71
C SER A 359 -15.27 -8.39 5.23
N ALA A 360 -16.11 -7.87 4.33
CA ALA A 360 -17.14 -6.90 4.68
C ALA A 360 -18.50 -7.24 4.08
N PHE A 361 -19.54 -7.27 4.93
CA PHE A 361 -20.92 -7.57 4.54
C PHE A 361 -21.83 -6.33 4.63
N GLY A 362 -22.63 -6.11 3.60
CA GLY A 362 -23.62 -5.04 3.55
C GLY A 362 -22.99 -3.66 3.79
N LYS A 363 -23.52 -2.94 4.78
CA LYS A 363 -23.07 -1.55 5.09
C LYS A 363 -21.61 -1.44 5.53
N ASN A 364 -21.02 -2.49 6.07
CA ASN A 364 -19.63 -2.49 6.50
C ASN A 364 -18.67 -2.36 5.30
N ALA A 365 -19.07 -2.87 4.14
CA ALA A 365 -18.31 -2.74 2.90
C ALA A 365 -18.22 -1.29 2.36
N ALA A 366 -19.03 -0.35 2.89
CA ALA A 366 -18.87 1.06 2.59
C ALA A 366 -17.61 1.68 3.23
N MET A 367 -16.99 1.01 4.19
CA MET A 367 -15.69 1.35 4.76
C MET A 367 -14.60 0.65 3.94
N MET A 368 -13.89 1.40 3.10
CA MET A 368 -12.95 0.86 2.09
C MET A 368 -11.85 -0.03 2.68
N HIS A 369 -11.41 0.27 3.90
CA HIS A 369 -10.39 -0.48 4.66
C HIS A 369 -10.99 -1.04 5.95
N TYR A 370 -12.14 -1.72 5.81
CA TYR A 370 -12.81 -2.37 6.94
C TYR A 370 -11.98 -3.52 7.49
N SER A 371 -11.95 -3.64 8.80
CA SER A 371 -11.37 -4.79 9.50
C SER A 371 -12.47 -5.48 10.29
N ALA A 372 -12.72 -6.74 10.02
CA ALA A 372 -13.74 -7.52 10.69
C ALA A 372 -13.33 -7.81 12.14
N PRO A 373 -14.15 -7.46 13.14
CA PRO A 373 -13.81 -7.75 14.52
C PRO A 373 -13.97 -9.25 14.81
N GLU A 374 -13.03 -9.85 15.54
CA GLU A 374 -13.12 -11.23 16.00
C GLU A 374 -14.39 -11.47 16.83
N LYS A 375 -14.67 -10.53 17.77
CA LYS A 375 -15.86 -10.59 18.62
C LYS A 375 -16.98 -9.73 18.03
N ASN A 376 -18.21 -10.27 18.02
CA ASN A 376 -19.39 -9.59 17.49
C ASN A 376 -19.30 -9.28 15.98
N SER A 377 -18.57 -10.10 15.23
CA SER A 377 -18.49 -10.01 13.79
C SER A 377 -19.86 -10.16 13.13
N THR A 378 -20.13 -9.40 12.08
CA THR A 378 -21.40 -9.42 11.37
C THR A 378 -21.60 -10.78 10.68
N LYS A 379 -22.80 -11.36 10.83
CA LYS A 379 -23.16 -12.58 10.09
C LYS A 379 -23.39 -12.27 8.63
N ILE A 380 -22.95 -13.19 7.78
CA ILE A 380 -23.17 -13.13 6.34
C ILE A 380 -24.48 -13.86 6.03
N GLU A 381 -25.40 -13.12 5.41
CA GLU A 381 -26.75 -13.56 5.05
C GLU A 381 -27.04 -13.26 3.57
N ASP A 382 -28.32 -13.21 3.16
CA ASP A 382 -28.70 -12.71 1.83
C ASP A 382 -28.28 -11.23 1.70
N GLY A 383 -27.47 -10.90 0.69
CA GLY A 383 -26.96 -9.54 0.51
C GLY A 383 -25.66 -9.49 -0.29
N VAL A 384 -24.96 -8.36 -0.18
CA VAL A 384 -23.68 -8.11 -0.85
C VAL A 384 -22.53 -8.31 0.12
N TYR A 385 -21.56 -9.13 -0.27
CA TYR A 385 -20.34 -9.40 0.49
C TYR A 385 -19.12 -9.05 -0.35
N LEU A 386 -18.26 -8.18 0.17
CA LEU A 386 -17.01 -7.76 -0.42
C LEU A 386 -15.86 -8.49 0.27
N LEU A 387 -14.99 -9.11 -0.52
CA LEU A 387 -13.74 -9.68 -0.09
C LEU A 387 -12.60 -9.03 -0.88
N ASP A 388 -11.73 -8.34 -0.18
CA ASP A 388 -10.50 -7.80 -0.70
C ASP A 388 -9.32 -8.40 0.06
N SER A 389 -8.40 -9.04 -0.65
CA SER A 389 -7.42 -9.91 -0.03
C SER A 389 -6.30 -10.30 -0.99
N GLY A 390 -5.13 -10.52 -0.43
CA GLY A 390 -3.98 -10.96 -1.19
C GLY A 390 -2.96 -11.69 -0.33
N GLY A 391 -1.93 -12.21 -0.97
CA GLY A 391 -0.84 -12.89 -0.30
C GLY A 391 0.52 -12.51 -0.89
N THR A 392 1.54 -12.59 -0.06
CA THR A 392 2.93 -12.50 -0.45
C THR A 392 3.53 -13.90 -0.46
N TYR A 393 4.12 -14.25 -1.58
CA TYR A 393 4.69 -15.58 -1.86
C TYR A 393 6.11 -15.44 -2.39
N LEU A 394 6.89 -16.52 -2.41
CA LEU A 394 8.22 -16.53 -3.04
C LEU A 394 8.20 -16.22 -4.57
N LYS A 395 7.02 -16.20 -5.17
CA LYS A 395 6.83 -15.90 -6.60
C LYS A 395 6.16 -14.56 -6.89
N GLY A 396 5.80 -13.78 -5.88
CA GLY A 396 5.17 -12.46 -6.07
C GLY A 396 4.23 -12.07 -4.96
N THR A 397 3.60 -10.93 -5.14
CA THR A 397 2.56 -10.39 -4.27
C THR A 397 1.26 -10.32 -5.06
N THR A 398 0.12 -10.63 -4.44
CA THR A 398 -1.20 -10.59 -5.08
C THR A 398 -2.12 -9.63 -4.36
N ASP A 399 -3.05 -9.04 -5.14
CA ASP A 399 -4.11 -8.16 -4.70
C ASP A 399 -5.37 -8.43 -5.52
N ILE A 400 -6.46 -8.85 -4.87
CA ILE A 400 -7.68 -9.26 -5.56
C ILE A 400 -8.90 -8.87 -4.75
N THR A 401 -9.77 -8.04 -5.31
CA THR A 401 -11.11 -7.84 -4.75
C THR A 401 -12.17 -8.54 -5.59
N ARG A 402 -13.08 -9.22 -4.90
CA ARG A 402 -14.35 -9.71 -5.48
C ARG A 402 -15.52 -9.34 -4.60
N THR A 403 -16.60 -8.91 -5.23
CA THR A 403 -17.90 -8.70 -4.59
C THR A 403 -18.83 -9.85 -4.93
N PHE A 404 -19.35 -10.52 -3.91
CA PHE A 404 -20.23 -11.69 -4.03
C PHE A 404 -21.67 -11.32 -3.70
N PHE A 405 -22.58 -11.83 -4.51
CA PHE A 405 -24.02 -11.63 -4.39
C PHE A 405 -24.67 -12.91 -3.85
N LEU A 406 -25.23 -12.83 -2.66
CA LEU A 406 -25.74 -13.97 -1.91
C LEU A 406 -27.27 -13.87 -1.79
N GLY A 407 -27.99 -14.87 -2.30
CA GLY A 407 -29.43 -14.96 -2.22
C GLY A 407 -30.20 -13.77 -2.80
N LYS A 408 -31.08 -13.17 -2.00
CA LYS A 408 -31.89 -12.03 -2.41
C LYS A 408 -31.09 -10.73 -2.24
N VAL A 409 -30.80 -10.06 -3.34
CA VAL A 409 -30.09 -8.76 -3.36
C VAL A 409 -30.94 -7.75 -4.10
N GLY A 410 -30.92 -6.50 -3.66
CA GLY A 410 -31.65 -5.40 -4.25
C GLY A 410 -31.20 -5.08 -5.68
N LYS A 411 -32.06 -4.37 -6.41
CA LYS A 411 -31.78 -4.00 -7.81
C LYS A 411 -30.66 -2.96 -7.90
N GLN A 412 -30.59 -2.03 -6.93
CA GLN A 412 -29.64 -0.94 -6.97
C GLN A 412 -28.20 -1.45 -6.80
N GLU A 413 -27.97 -2.38 -5.87
CA GLU A 413 -26.65 -2.99 -5.63
C GLU A 413 -26.15 -3.71 -6.90
N LYS A 414 -27.02 -4.36 -7.64
CA LYS A 414 -26.66 -5.00 -8.93
C LYS A 414 -26.35 -3.98 -10.02
N ILE A 415 -27.08 -2.86 -10.04
CA ILE A 415 -26.79 -1.75 -10.96
C ILE A 415 -25.42 -1.19 -10.66
N ASP A 416 -25.13 -0.85 -9.39
CA ASP A 416 -23.86 -0.27 -8.95
C ASP A 416 -22.70 -1.23 -9.27
N ASN A 417 -22.87 -2.53 -9.00
CA ASN A 417 -21.87 -3.54 -9.36
C ASN A 417 -21.61 -3.60 -10.87
N THR A 418 -22.66 -3.48 -11.67
CA THR A 418 -22.52 -3.50 -13.12
C THR A 418 -21.80 -2.24 -13.63
N LEU A 419 -22.03 -1.08 -13.02
CA LEU A 419 -21.33 0.16 -13.35
C LEU A 419 -19.85 0.08 -12.97
N VAL A 420 -19.53 -0.49 -11.80
CA VAL A 420 -18.15 -0.77 -11.38
C VAL A 420 -17.47 -1.72 -12.37
N LEU A 421 -18.14 -2.81 -12.74
CA LEU A 421 -17.63 -3.76 -13.74
C LEU A 421 -17.36 -3.08 -15.09
N LYS A 422 -18.24 -2.21 -15.58
CA LYS A 422 -18.02 -1.45 -16.82
C LYS A 422 -16.75 -0.61 -16.76
N GLY A 423 -16.53 0.05 -15.62
CA GLY A 423 -15.30 0.83 -15.39
C GLY A 423 -14.05 -0.04 -15.41
N MET A 424 -14.07 -1.16 -14.71
CA MET A 424 -12.97 -2.12 -14.68
C MET A 424 -12.66 -2.68 -16.06
N LEU A 425 -13.68 -3.07 -16.82
CA LEU A 425 -13.54 -3.56 -18.20
C LEU A 425 -12.99 -2.48 -19.13
N ALA A 426 -13.50 -1.24 -19.04
CA ALA A 426 -13.07 -0.14 -19.89
C ALA A 426 -11.57 0.18 -19.68
N LEU A 427 -11.10 0.20 -18.45
CA LEU A 427 -9.69 0.42 -18.13
C LEU A 427 -8.83 -0.78 -18.57
N SER A 428 -9.27 -2.02 -18.33
CA SER A 428 -8.49 -3.22 -18.70
C SER A 428 -8.23 -3.34 -20.21
N ARG A 429 -9.14 -2.86 -21.08
CA ARG A 429 -8.97 -2.90 -22.57
C ARG A 429 -8.29 -1.67 -23.16
N ALA A 430 -7.87 -0.72 -22.32
CA ALA A 430 -7.30 0.52 -22.80
C ALA A 430 -6.02 0.31 -23.60
N LYS A 431 -5.95 0.93 -24.79
CA LYS A 431 -4.70 1.22 -25.50
C LYS A 431 -4.37 2.68 -25.30
N PHE A 432 -3.12 2.98 -25.01
CA PHE A 432 -2.69 4.34 -24.72
C PHE A 432 -1.32 4.64 -25.30
N LEU A 433 -1.11 5.90 -25.65
CA LEU A 433 0.16 6.36 -26.19
C LEU A 433 1.24 6.29 -25.10
N PHE A 434 2.44 5.84 -25.44
CA PHE A 434 3.60 5.93 -24.58
C PHE A 434 3.82 7.39 -24.11
N GLY A 435 4.00 7.57 -22.81
CA GLY A 435 4.03 8.88 -22.16
C GLY A 435 2.76 9.20 -21.38
N ALA A 436 1.66 8.46 -21.58
CA ALA A 436 0.47 8.61 -20.75
C ALA A 436 0.77 8.18 -19.30
N THR A 437 0.14 8.90 -18.37
CA THR A 437 0.18 8.62 -16.94
C THR A 437 -1.11 7.92 -16.51
N GLY A 438 -1.11 7.30 -15.33
CA GLY A 438 -2.34 6.73 -14.78
C GLY A 438 -3.45 7.77 -14.56
N THR A 439 -3.11 9.05 -14.34
CA THR A 439 -4.09 10.14 -14.27
C THR A 439 -4.88 10.31 -15.57
N ASN A 440 -4.24 10.09 -16.73
CA ASN A 440 -4.94 10.16 -18.02
C ASN A 440 -5.96 9.03 -18.20
N LEU A 441 -5.75 7.88 -17.54
CA LEU A 441 -6.55 6.67 -17.71
C LEU A 441 -7.62 6.50 -16.62
N ASP A 442 -7.52 7.17 -15.50
CA ASP A 442 -8.42 7.04 -14.34
C ASP A 442 -9.90 7.28 -14.72
N ILE A 443 -10.16 8.22 -15.61
CA ILE A 443 -11.52 8.52 -16.10
C ILE A 443 -12.21 7.33 -16.77
N LEU A 444 -11.46 6.42 -17.40
CA LEU A 444 -12.03 5.23 -18.04
C LEU A 444 -12.78 4.34 -17.04
N ALA A 445 -12.28 4.28 -15.80
CA ALA A 445 -12.94 3.55 -14.72
C ALA A 445 -14.06 4.35 -14.06
N ARG A 446 -13.89 5.68 -13.87
CA ARG A 446 -14.85 6.51 -13.12
C ARG A 446 -16.08 6.92 -13.92
N GLN A 447 -15.99 7.08 -15.23
CA GLN A 447 -17.03 7.69 -16.05
C GLN A 447 -18.43 7.09 -15.86
N PHE A 448 -18.53 5.77 -15.66
CA PHE A 448 -19.84 5.11 -15.52
C PHE A 448 -20.52 5.42 -14.19
N LEU A 449 -19.74 5.59 -13.12
CA LEU A 449 -20.24 6.03 -11.82
C LEU A 449 -20.52 7.52 -11.80
N TRP A 450 -19.67 8.36 -12.38
CA TRP A 450 -19.88 9.79 -12.48
C TRP A 450 -21.14 10.15 -13.28
N ASN A 451 -21.48 9.38 -14.31
CA ASN A 451 -22.73 9.57 -15.08
C ASN A 451 -24.01 9.44 -14.22
N VAL A 452 -23.92 8.78 -13.07
CA VAL A 452 -25.03 8.63 -12.11
C VAL A 452 -24.79 9.38 -10.80
N GLY A 453 -23.77 10.24 -10.74
CA GLY A 453 -23.45 11.08 -9.58
C GLY A 453 -22.77 10.34 -8.41
N ILE A 454 -22.20 9.15 -8.66
CA ILE A 454 -21.42 8.39 -7.67
C ILE A 454 -19.92 8.59 -7.93
N ASP A 455 -19.14 8.76 -6.86
CA ASP A 455 -17.68 8.80 -6.90
C ASP A 455 -17.09 7.99 -5.74
N TYR A 456 -15.87 7.50 -5.92
CA TYR A 456 -15.09 6.83 -4.88
C TYR A 456 -13.84 7.65 -4.52
N LYS A 457 -13.50 7.67 -3.22
CA LYS A 457 -12.48 8.57 -2.64
C LYS A 457 -11.08 7.95 -2.56
N CYS A 458 -10.88 6.76 -3.13
CA CYS A 458 -9.58 6.10 -3.27
C CYS A 458 -9.02 6.26 -4.69
N GLY A 459 -7.79 5.79 -4.91
CA GLY A 459 -7.24 5.58 -6.24
C GLY A 459 -8.02 4.50 -7.00
N THR A 460 -7.90 4.50 -8.32
CA THR A 460 -8.41 3.41 -9.18
C THR A 460 -7.40 2.27 -9.26
N GLY A 461 -6.15 2.53 -8.91
CA GLY A 461 -5.10 1.52 -8.89
C GLY A 461 -3.75 2.07 -8.45
N HIS A 462 -2.90 1.17 -8.01
CA HIS A 462 -1.54 1.42 -7.54
C HIS A 462 -0.58 0.38 -8.13
N GLY A 463 0.72 0.66 -8.10
CA GLY A 463 1.72 -0.35 -8.42
C GLY A 463 1.76 -1.46 -7.37
N VAL A 464 2.21 -2.65 -7.77
CA VAL A 464 2.36 -3.81 -6.89
C VAL A 464 3.82 -4.26 -6.85
N GLY A 465 4.35 -4.50 -5.66
CA GLY A 465 5.71 -4.98 -5.45
C GLY A 465 5.86 -6.46 -5.82
N HIS A 466 7.09 -6.89 -6.13
CA HIS A 466 7.38 -8.31 -6.33
C HIS A 466 8.03 -8.90 -5.06
N ILE A 467 7.26 -9.68 -4.29
CA ILE A 467 7.65 -10.16 -2.96
C ILE A 467 7.99 -8.96 -2.04
N LEU A 468 7.23 -7.89 -2.14
CA LEU A 468 7.37 -6.62 -1.42
C LEU A 468 5.99 -6.01 -1.19
N ASN A 469 5.93 -4.78 -0.69
CA ASN A 469 4.68 -4.08 -0.37
C ASN A 469 3.67 -4.17 -1.54
N VAL A 470 2.43 -4.47 -1.21
CA VAL A 470 1.31 -4.47 -2.15
C VAL A 470 1.15 -3.11 -2.81
N HIS A 471 1.34 -2.02 -2.06
CA HIS A 471 1.31 -0.66 -2.58
C HIS A 471 2.72 -0.19 -3.00
N GLU A 472 3.06 -0.35 -4.26
CA GLU A 472 4.36 0.05 -4.79
C GLU A 472 4.25 1.28 -5.71
N GLY A 473 4.96 2.37 -5.36
CA GLY A 473 5.19 3.46 -6.29
C GLY A 473 6.32 3.19 -7.29
N PRO A 474 6.56 4.11 -8.25
CA PRO A 474 6.06 5.49 -8.31
C PRO A 474 4.76 5.68 -9.10
N HIS A 475 4.32 4.69 -9.86
CA HIS A 475 3.13 4.76 -10.71
C HIS A 475 1.85 4.39 -9.96
N GLY A 476 0.72 4.74 -10.55
CA GLY A 476 -0.61 4.41 -10.05
C GLY A 476 -1.68 5.10 -10.90
N ILE A 477 -2.88 4.59 -10.88
CA ILE A 477 -4.04 5.14 -11.59
C ILE A 477 -4.94 5.85 -10.60
N ARG A 478 -5.05 7.18 -10.69
CA ARG A 478 -5.81 7.97 -9.73
C ARG A 478 -6.20 9.34 -10.29
N PHE A 479 -7.27 9.91 -9.74
CA PHE A 479 -7.76 11.24 -10.12
C PHE A 479 -6.71 12.34 -9.85
N GLN A 480 -6.00 12.28 -8.73
CA GLN A 480 -4.95 13.25 -8.40
C GLN A 480 -3.76 13.09 -9.37
N TYR A 481 -3.22 14.22 -9.81
CA TYR A 481 -2.10 14.23 -10.74
C TYR A 481 -0.91 13.42 -10.20
N ASN A 482 -0.44 12.49 -11.03
CA ASN A 482 0.80 11.74 -10.85
C ASN A 482 1.62 11.86 -12.14
N PRO A 483 2.82 12.47 -12.08
CA PRO A 483 3.65 12.69 -13.28
C PRO A 483 4.28 11.41 -13.82
N GLN A 484 4.24 10.31 -13.05
CA GLN A 484 4.84 9.06 -13.49
C GLN A 484 4.03 8.45 -14.63
N ARG A 485 4.67 8.33 -15.79
CA ARG A 485 4.12 7.61 -16.93
C ARG A 485 4.07 6.10 -16.66
N LEU A 486 3.14 5.43 -17.32
CA LEU A 486 3.08 3.97 -17.31
C LEU A 486 4.06 3.42 -18.37
N GLU A 487 4.84 2.41 -17.98
CA GLU A 487 5.88 1.82 -18.82
C GLU A 487 5.83 0.30 -18.81
N VAL A 488 6.36 -0.33 -19.86
CA VAL A 488 6.38 -1.79 -20.02
C VAL A 488 7.06 -2.48 -18.82
N GLY A 489 6.42 -3.51 -18.28
CA GLY A 489 6.90 -4.23 -17.11
C GLY A 489 6.35 -3.70 -15.77
N MET A 490 5.66 -2.55 -15.76
CA MET A 490 4.94 -2.10 -14.58
C MET A 490 3.68 -2.95 -14.36
N ILE A 491 3.42 -3.32 -13.11
CA ILE A 491 2.17 -3.95 -12.68
C ILE A 491 1.37 -2.90 -11.92
N VAL A 492 0.08 -2.82 -12.19
CA VAL A 492 -0.82 -1.85 -11.57
C VAL A 492 -2.18 -2.50 -11.31
N THR A 493 -2.82 -2.19 -10.16
CA THR A 493 -4.19 -2.63 -9.88
C THR A 493 -5.20 -1.83 -10.70
N ASN A 494 -6.37 -2.42 -10.89
CA ASN A 494 -7.56 -1.82 -11.51
C ASN A 494 -8.75 -2.18 -10.64
N GLU A 495 -9.06 -1.30 -9.67
CA GLU A 495 -9.95 -1.53 -8.52
C GLU A 495 -11.04 -0.46 -8.33
N PRO A 496 -11.80 -0.10 -9.37
CA PRO A 496 -12.91 0.82 -9.19
C PRO A 496 -13.93 0.29 -8.19
N GLY A 497 -14.61 1.18 -7.47
CA GLY A 497 -15.60 0.78 -6.47
C GLY A 497 -16.72 1.80 -6.30
N ALA A 498 -17.81 1.37 -5.66
CA ALA A 498 -18.93 2.20 -5.24
C ALA A 498 -19.18 1.94 -3.75
N TYR A 499 -19.19 2.99 -2.93
CA TYR A 499 -19.26 2.89 -1.47
C TYR A 499 -20.40 3.77 -0.96
N ILE A 500 -21.54 3.14 -0.64
CA ILE A 500 -22.78 3.83 -0.26
C ILE A 500 -22.96 3.68 1.25
N GLU A 501 -22.67 4.75 1.97
CA GLU A 501 -22.73 4.78 3.44
C GLU A 501 -24.09 4.29 3.96
N GLY A 502 -24.06 3.39 4.92
CA GLY A 502 -25.25 2.78 5.53
C GLY A 502 -25.94 1.70 4.68
N SER A 503 -25.45 1.43 3.46
CA SER A 503 -26.03 0.46 2.52
C SER A 503 -25.04 -0.64 2.13
N HIS A 504 -24.12 -0.39 1.21
CA HIS A 504 -23.21 -1.39 0.65
C HIS A 504 -21.92 -0.79 0.13
N GLY A 505 -20.90 -1.65 -0.03
CA GLY A 505 -19.68 -1.37 -0.78
C GLY A 505 -19.43 -2.43 -1.83
N ILE A 506 -18.94 -2.00 -2.98
CA ILE A 506 -18.64 -2.83 -4.13
C ILE A 506 -17.26 -2.43 -4.64
N ARG A 507 -16.38 -3.41 -4.86
CA ARG A 507 -15.10 -3.27 -5.56
C ARG A 507 -14.88 -4.52 -6.42
N ILE A 508 -14.40 -4.32 -7.64
CA ILE A 508 -13.96 -5.41 -8.52
C ILE A 508 -12.55 -5.05 -8.95
N GLU A 509 -11.62 -5.94 -8.65
CA GLU A 509 -10.20 -5.67 -8.84
C GLU A 509 -9.48 -6.78 -9.58
N ASN A 510 -8.58 -6.37 -10.48
CA ASN A 510 -7.57 -7.20 -11.10
C ASN A 510 -6.24 -6.44 -11.15
N GLU A 511 -5.12 -7.17 -11.09
CA GLU A 511 -3.81 -6.64 -11.45
C GLU A 511 -3.60 -6.71 -12.96
N LEU A 512 -3.00 -5.65 -13.50
CA LEU A 512 -2.71 -5.44 -14.90
C LEU A 512 -1.20 -5.26 -15.12
N LEU A 513 -0.64 -5.98 -16.07
CA LEU A 513 0.74 -5.80 -16.54
C LEU A 513 0.74 -4.89 -17.77
N VAL A 514 1.53 -3.83 -17.73
CA VAL A 514 1.74 -2.94 -18.90
C VAL A 514 2.66 -3.63 -19.90
N LYS A 515 2.22 -3.72 -21.16
CA LYS A 515 3.00 -4.29 -22.27
C LYS A 515 2.91 -3.42 -23.52
N GLU A 516 3.77 -3.70 -24.51
CA GLU A 516 3.69 -3.08 -25.83
C GLU A 516 2.47 -3.60 -26.59
N ALA A 517 1.72 -2.68 -27.20
CA ALA A 517 0.60 -2.99 -28.07
C ALA A 517 1.02 -2.98 -29.55
N CYS A 518 1.44 -1.83 -30.04
CA CYS A 518 1.89 -1.60 -31.41
C CYS A 518 2.69 -0.31 -31.53
N GLU A 519 3.39 -0.15 -32.63
CA GLU A 519 4.01 1.10 -33.07
C GLU A 519 3.43 1.50 -34.42
N THR A 520 3.12 2.78 -34.57
CA THR A 520 2.53 3.37 -35.79
C THR A 520 3.22 4.67 -36.13
N GLU A 521 2.86 5.32 -37.23
CA GLU A 521 3.29 6.68 -37.55
C GLU A 521 2.93 7.74 -36.49
N HIS A 522 1.94 7.43 -35.62
CA HIS A 522 1.51 8.28 -34.52
C HIS A 522 2.28 8.02 -33.21
N GLY A 523 3.16 7.00 -33.17
CA GLY A 523 4.02 6.66 -32.03
C GLY A 523 3.82 5.26 -31.48
N LYS A 524 4.46 5.00 -30.35
CA LYS A 524 4.42 3.72 -29.65
C LYS A 524 3.20 3.67 -28.74
N PHE A 525 2.39 2.63 -28.86
CA PHE A 525 1.23 2.37 -28.02
C PHE A 525 1.47 1.23 -27.06
N LEU A 526 0.92 1.37 -25.87
CA LEU A 526 0.92 0.37 -24.80
C LEU A 526 -0.51 -0.13 -24.55
N GLU A 527 -0.61 -1.29 -23.93
CA GLU A 527 -1.86 -1.88 -23.47
C GLU A 527 -1.66 -2.65 -22.17
N PHE A 528 -2.74 -3.11 -21.59
CA PHE A 528 -2.73 -3.93 -20.40
C PHE A 528 -2.96 -5.41 -20.72
N GLU A 529 -2.25 -6.27 -19.99
CA GLU A 529 -2.56 -7.67 -19.86
C GLU A 529 -3.07 -7.94 -18.45
N THR A 530 -4.29 -8.46 -18.32
CA THR A 530 -4.82 -8.88 -17.03
C THR A 530 -4.08 -10.13 -16.55
N ILE A 531 -3.52 -10.08 -15.33
CA ILE A 531 -2.77 -11.20 -14.74
C ILE A 531 -3.48 -11.84 -13.54
N THR A 532 -4.58 -11.27 -13.08
CA THR A 532 -5.45 -11.87 -12.05
C THR A 532 -6.43 -12.85 -12.69
N TYR A 533 -6.49 -14.07 -12.16
CA TYR A 533 -7.36 -15.13 -12.64
C TYR A 533 -8.36 -15.54 -11.55
N ALA A 534 -9.45 -14.79 -11.43
CA ALA A 534 -10.53 -15.07 -10.48
C ALA A 534 -11.89 -14.76 -11.14
N PRO A 535 -12.94 -15.59 -10.94
CA PRO A 535 -14.24 -15.34 -11.56
C PRO A 535 -14.87 -14.07 -10.98
N ILE A 536 -15.55 -13.30 -11.83
CA ILE A 536 -16.42 -12.20 -11.44
C ILE A 536 -17.80 -12.80 -11.21
N ASP A 537 -18.46 -12.48 -10.09
CA ASP A 537 -19.75 -13.05 -9.72
C ASP A 537 -20.87 -12.62 -10.67
N LEU A 538 -21.37 -13.57 -11.47
CA LEU A 538 -22.44 -13.32 -12.44
C LEU A 538 -23.79 -12.98 -11.81
N ASP A 539 -24.02 -13.35 -10.53
CA ASP A 539 -25.28 -13.08 -9.83
C ASP A 539 -25.52 -11.59 -9.56
N GLY A 540 -24.43 -10.80 -9.56
CA GLY A 540 -24.43 -9.35 -9.38
C GLY A 540 -24.57 -8.54 -10.67
N ILE A 541 -24.69 -9.16 -11.85
CA ILE A 541 -24.63 -8.45 -13.14
C ILE A 541 -26.02 -8.23 -13.72
N VAL A 542 -26.34 -6.99 -14.05
CA VAL A 542 -27.52 -6.61 -14.86
C VAL A 542 -27.12 -6.65 -16.33
N LYS A 543 -27.31 -7.82 -16.99
CA LYS A 543 -26.83 -8.07 -18.37
C LYS A 543 -27.28 -7.05 -19.40
N SER A 544 -28.45 -6.43 -19.21
CA SER A 544 -29.00 -5.41 -20.13
C SER A 544 -28.23 -4.07 -20.08
N LEU A 545 -27.43 -3.83 -19.03
CA LEU A 545 -26.57 -2.63 -18.93
C LEU A 545 -25.22 -2.79 -19.62
N LEU A 546 -24.81 -4.03 -19.95
CA LEU A 546 -23.57 -4.30 -20.67
C LEU A 546 -23.80 -4.22 -22.18
N THR A 547 -22.89 -3.57 -22.88
CA THR A 547 -22.81 -3.60 -24.35
C THR A 547 -22.38 -4.99 -24.84
N LYS A 548 -22.53 -5.24 -26.13
CA LYS A 548 -22.06 -6.49 -26.75
C LYS A 548 -20.54 -6.68 -26.54
N GLU A 549 -19.77 -5.64 -26.75
CA GLU A 549 -18.31 -5.64 -26.57
C GLU A 549 -17.90 -5.94 -25.12
N GLU A 550 -18.58 -5.36 -24.14
CA GLU A 550 -18.31 -5.62 -22.71
C GLU A 550 -18.64 -7.06 -22.33
N LYS A 551 -19.70 -7.65 -22.89
CA LYS A 551 -20.02 -9.06 -22.70
C LYS A 551 -18.96 -9.97 -23.34
N GLU A 552 -18.55 -9.70 -24.56
CA GLU A 552 -17.51 -10.46 -25.24
C GLU A 552 -16.17 -10.40 -24.49
N GLN A 553 -15.81 -9.23 -23.96
CA GLN A 553 -14.63 -9.06 -23.12
C GLN A 553 -14.71 -9.88 -21.83
N LEU A 554 -15.84 -9.81 -21.10
CA LEU A 554 -16.05 -10.59 -19.88
C LEU A 554 -16.05 -12.10 -20.16
N ASN A 555 -16.70 -12.54 -21.24
CA ASN A 555 -16.72 -13.94 -21.64
C ASN A 555 -15.31 -14.45 -21.99
N THR A 556 -14.51 -13.63 -22.67
CA THR A 556 -13.10 -13.96 -22.98
C THR A 556 -12.28 -14.10 -21.71
N TYR A 557 -12.39 -13.15 -20.78
CA TYR A 557 -11.72 -13.22 -19.48
C TYR A 557 -12.15 -14.45 -18.68
N HIS A 558 -13.44 -14.74 -18.59
CA HIS A 558 -13.97 -15.91 -17.87
C HIS A 558 -13.53 -17.24 -18.51
N LYS A 559 -13.42 -17.30 -19.83
CA LYS A 559 -12.88 -18.47 -20.53
C LYS A 559 -11.41 -18.72 -20.11
N GLU A 560 -10.61 -17.67 -20.08
CA GLU A 560 -9.21 -17.77 -19.63
C GLU A 560 -9.11 -18.19 -18.16
N VAL A 561 -9.91 -17.59 -17.28
CA VAL A 561 -10.01 -17.98 -15.86
C VAL A 561 -10.33 -19.47 -15.73
N TYR A 562 -11.33 -19.96 -16.46
CA TYR A 562 -11.73 -21.38 -16.40
C TYR A 562 -10.57 -22.29 -16.84
N GLU A 563 -9.95 -22.02 -17.99
CA GLU A 563 -8.89 -22.87 -18.55
C GLU A 563 -7.64 -22.89 -17.64
N LYS A 564 -7.26 -21.76 -17.06
CA LYS A 564 -6.08 -21.67 -16.16
C LYS A 564 -6.30 -22.34 -14.81
N LEU A 565 -7.49 -22.21 -14.22
CA LEU A 565 -7.75 -22.68 -12.84
C LEU A 565 -8.24 -24.12 -12.75
N LYS A 566 -8.98 -24.58 -13.75
CA LYS A 566 -9.59 -25.92 -13.78
C LYS A 566 -8.63 -27.09 -13.45
N PRO A 567 -7.33 -27.10 -13.88
CA PRO A 567 -6.42 -28.21 -13.57
C PRO A 567 -6.16 -28.42 -12.06
N TYR A 568 -6.39 -27.39 -11.23
CA TYR A 568 -6.08 -27.38 -9.79
C TYR A 568 -7.32 -27.58 -8.91
N LEU A 569 -8.48 -27.79 -9.51
CA LEU A 569 -9.78 -27.88 -8.84
C LEU A 569 -10.33 -29.31 -8.84
N THR A 570 -11.09 -29.66 -7.81
CA THR A 570 -11.88 -30.90 -7.79
C THR A 570 -12.99 -30.85 -8.83
N LYS A 571 -13.58 -32.02 -9.18
CA LYS A 571 -14.70 -32.08 -10.14
C LYS A 571 -15.89 -31.20 -9.74
N ALA A 572 -16.20 -31.12 -8.45
CA ALA A 572 -17.29 -30.28 -7.95
C ALA A 572 -16.97 -28.78 -8.09
N GLU A 573 -15.74 -28.38 -7.75
CA GLU A 573 -15.27 -27.00 -7.91
C GLU A 573 -15.15 -26.62 -9.41
N GLN A 574 -14.76 -27.55 -10.29
CA GLN A 574 -14.75 -27.32 -11.74
C GLN A 574 -16.15 -27.07 -12.30
N ALA A 575 -17.14 -27.87 -11.86
CA ALA A 575 -18.54 -27.67 -12.25
C ALA A 575 -19.07 -26.33 -11.77
N PHE A 576 -18.73 -25.93 -10.55
CA PHE A 576 -19.05 -24.63 -9.98
C PHE A 576 -18.39 -23.49 -10.77
N LEU A 577 -17.09 -23.57 -11.01
CA LEU A 577 -16.37 -22.56 -11.78
C LEU A 577 -16.96 -22.40 -13.18
N LYS A 578 -17.31 -23.50 -13.85
CA LYS A 578 -17.96 -23.49 -15.18
C LYS A 578 -19.28 -22.70 -15.16
N GLU A 579 -20.08 -22.83 -14.09
CA GLU A 579 -21.33 -22.08 -13.94
C GLU A 579 -21.08 -20.58 -13.80
N TYR A 580 -20.05 -20.17 -13.04
CA TYR A 580 -19.70 -18.77 -12.80
C TYR A 580 -18.78 -18.14 -13.88
N THR A 581 -18.36 -18.94 -14.86
CA THR A 581 -17.59 -18.46 -16.03
C THR A 581 -18.29 -18.72 -17.36
N LYS A 582 -19.59 -19.06 -17.32
CA LYS A 582 -20.40 -19.24 -18.53
C LYS A 582 -20.61 -17.91 -19.27
N GLU A 583 -20.82 -17.97 -20.56
CA GLU A 583 -21.16 -16.82 -21.39
C GLU A 583 -22.47 -16.15 -20.95
N ILE A 584 -22.52 -14.79 -21.09
CA ILE A 584 -23.68 -14.00 -20.66
C ILE A 584 -24.30 -13.21 -21.82
#